data_b08e6bdc11f5a6a11cc14695c7408839
#
_entry.id   b08e6bdc11f5a6a11cc14695c7408839
#
_cell.length_a   1.000
_cell.length_b   1.000
_cell.length_c   1.000
_cell.angle_alpha   90.00
_cell.angle_beta   90.00
_cell.angle_gamma   90.00
#
_symmetry.space_group_name_H-M   'P 1'
#
loop_
_entity.id
_entity.type
_entity.pdbx_description
1 polymer ?
#
loop_
_entity_poly.entity_id
_entity_poly.type
_entity_poly.pdbx_seq_one_letter_code
_entity_poly.pdbx_strand_id
1 'polypeptide(L)'
;MQQVTEEYNNKSLAKLNRQAWTRAGVAVNAGSASEAAKQAGLDWNVMLADMQAYVSNQVNEFESVTDYYPVPRKQAVIKLGKDNTNEVIGVVGDKYKIVQNMEVFSALDTLVDSGDARYTAAGEYNNGANIWMIMELPIGVNVANDPHAAFLLVQSSHDGSCAVRIRPIIERLFCSNQINRLIKGKKTNDFTYVMKHTTNSELSVQDIRNITQLTYQAIEEYEVTADGLLKREVSAAQVRDYFKRVWALPSTVEDKPYHLLTQGERRQQTIAITARDKAWQVYNESETQANIRGTAFGAWQAVVEYADHHASGGSERLAVAALSGRSDGIKNKALELVLA
;
A
#
# COMPACT_ATOMS: atom_id res chain seq x y z
N MET A 1 3.54 24.21 -20.54
CA MET A 1 3.48 23.76 -19.13
C MET A 1 2.18 24.16 -18.41
N GLN A 2 1.73 25.43 -18.42
CA GLN A 2 0.48 25.84 -17.72
C GLN A 2 -0.82 25.20 -18.25
N GLN A 3 -1.01 24.99 -19.54
CA GLN A 3 -2.22 24.37 -20.11
C GLN A 3 -2.34 22.87 -19.77
N VAL A 4 -1.22 22.16 -19.65
CA VAL A 4 -1.20 20.73 -19.22
C VAL A 4 -1.61 20.60 -17.76
N THR A 5 -1.26 21.57 -16.92
CA THR A 5 -1.59 21.58 -15.48
C THR A 5 -3.07 21.84 -15.21
N GLU A 6 -3.74 22.69 -15.99
CA GLU A 6 -5.19 22.97 -15.80
C GLU A 6 -6.08 21.81 -16.30
N GLU A 7 -5.76 21.22 -17.44
CA GLU A 7 -6.47 20.04 -17.96
C GLU A 7 -6.25 18.81 -17.07
N TYR A 8 -5.07 18.71 -16.45
CA TYR A 8 -4.71 17.72 -15.44
C TYR A 8 -5.54 17.90 -14.18
N ASN A 9 -5.68 19.10 -13.64
CA ASN A 9 -6.42 19.42 -12.42
C ASN A 9 -7.93 19.13 -12.53
N ASN A 10 -8.56 19.38 -13.67
CA ASN A 10 -9.99 19.13 -13.87
C ASN A 10 -10.33 17.64 -14.08
N LYS A 11 -9.41 16.84 -14.64
CA LYS A 11 -9.56 15.38 -14.77
C LYS A 11 -9.20 14.63 -13.49
N SER A 12 -8.37 15.21 -12.60
CA SER A 12 -7.89 14.53 -11.40
C SER A 12 -8.96 14.33 -10.34
N LEU A 13 -9.82 15.33 -10.09
CA LEU A 13 -10.88 15.25 -9.07
C LEU A 13 -11.93 14.16 -9.36
N ALA A 14 -12.31 13.96 -10.62
CA ALA A 14 -13.23 12.89 -11.01
C ALA A 14 -12.57 11.50 -10.98
N LYS A 15 -11.23 11.42 -11.08
CA LYS A 15 -10.44 10.18 -11.02
C LYS A 15 -10.06 9.79 -9.60
N LEU A 16 -9.91 10.74 -8.66
CA LEU A 16 -9.63 10.47 -7.25
C LEU A 16 -10.61 9.46 -6.63
N ASN A 17 -11.87 9.51 -7.00
CA ASN A 17 -12.89 8.54 -6.56
C ASN A 17 -12.73 7.12 -7.15
N ARG A 18 -11.80 6.89 -8.08
CA ARG A 18 -11.54 5.58 -8.70
C ARG A 18 -10.24 4.94 -8.24
N GLN A 19 -9.42 5.67 -7.51
CA GLN A 19 -8.13 5.15 -7.04
C GLN A 19 -8.34 3.99 -6.07
N ALA A 20 -7.43 3.01 -6.12
CA ALA A 20 -7.56 1.78 -5.31
C ALA A 20 -7.66 2.08 -3.81
N TRP A 21 -6.93 3.08 -3.31
CA TRP A 21 -6.93 3.46 -1.88
C TRP A 21 -8.22 4.13 -1.39
N THR A 22 -9.01 4.78 -2.24
CA THR A 22 -10.31 5.33 -1.82
C THR A 22 -11.34 4.25 -1.45
N ARG A 23 -11.02 2.98 -1.73
CA ARG A 23 -11.81 1.82 -1.29
C ARG A 23 -11.48 1.39 0.15
N ALA A 24 -10.38 1.89 0.72
CA ALA A 24 -9.94 1.64 2.09
C ALA A 24 -9.87 2.93 2.93
N GLY A 25 -10.40 4.04 2.42
CA GLY A 25 -10.46 5.33 3.08
C GLY A 25 -11.29 6.33 2.29
N VAL A 26 -11.01 7.59 2.45
CA VAL A 26 -11.75 8.68 1.81
C VAL A 26 -10.83 9.58 0.99
N ALA A 27 -11.37 10.15 -0.07
CA ALA A 27 -10.73 11.25 -0.78
C ALA A 27 -10.81 12.51 0.09
N VAL A 28 -9.71 13.25 0.18
CA VAL A 28 -9.62 14.52 0.89
C VAL A 28 -9.15 15.62 -0.07
N ASN A 29 -9.55 16.85 0.23
CA ASN A 29 -9.03 18.04 -0.43
C ASN A 29 -8.72 19.06 0.67
N ALA A 30 -7.46 19.09 1.07
CA ALA A 30 -7.04 19.79 2.28
C ALA A 30 -5.74 20.55 2.08
N GLY A 31 -5.66 21.74 2.65
CA GLY A 31 -4.47 22.58 2.69
C GLY A 31 -3.54 22.25 3.86
N SER A 32 -3.95 21.38 4.78
CA SER A 32 -3.12 20.96 5.92
C SER A 32 -3.45 19.53 6.36
N ALA A 33 -2.52 18.92 7.08
CA ALA A 33 -2.69 17.60 7.70
C ALA A 33 -3.89 17.55 8.66
N SER A 34 -4.09 18.61 9.43
CA SER A 34 -5.21 18.71 10.36
C SER A 34 -6.55 18.70 9.66
N GLU A 35 -6.67 19.42 8.54
CA GLU A 35 -7.88 19.42 7.74
C GLU A 35 -8.11 18.06 7.07
N ALA A 36 -7.07 17.46 6.48
CA ALA A 36 -7.13 16.13 5.89
C ALA A 36 -7.53 15.06 6.92
N ALA A 37 -6.94 15.10 8.11
CA ALA A 37 -7.27 14.17 9.20
C ALA A 37 -8.73 14.30 9.64
N LYS A 38 -9.25 15.52 9.77
CA LYS A 38 -10.68 15.76 10.09
C LYS A 38 -11.62 15.23 9.02
N GLN A 39 -11.31 15.49 7.75
CA GLN A 39 -12.11 14.98 6.61
C GLN A 39 -12.12 13.45 6.57
N ALA A 40 -11.02 12.80 6.98
CA ALA A 40 -10.88 11.35 6.99
C ALA A 40 -11.30 10.69 8.32
N GLY A 41 -11.72 11.47 9.33
CA GLY A 41 -12.04 10.93 10.64
C GLY A 41 -10.85 10.40 11.42
N LEU A 42 -9.64 10.91 11.17
CA LEU A 42 -8.38 10.52 11.81
C LEU A 42 -7.93 11.49 12.90
N ASP A 43 -8.78 12.43 13.33
CA ASP A 43 -8.51 13.46 14.33
C ASP A 43 -8.66 12.96 15.79
N TRP A 44 -8.39 11.66 15.99
CA TRP A 44 -8.36 11.01 17.29
C TRP A 44 -6.93 10.74 17.77
N ASN A 45 -6.78 10.52 19.08
CA ASN A 45 -5.53 10.22 19.74
C ASN A 45 -5.52 8.80 20.30
N VAL A 46 -4.33 8.31 20.64
CA VAL A 46 -4.14 7.03 21.34
C VAL A 46 -3.44 7.24 22.68
N MET A 47 -3.70 6.33 23.62
CA MET A 47 -2.99 6.25 24.89
C MET A 47 -2.57 4.82 25.20
N LEU A 48 -1.55 4.68 26.05
CA LEU A 48 -1.17 3.38 26.63
C LEU A 48 -1.91 3.17 27.95
N ALA A 49 -2.34 1.95 28.19
CA ALA A 49 -2.91 1.53 29.47
C ALA A 49 -2.31 0.20 29.92
N ASP A 50 -2.13 0.06 31.20
CA ASP A 50 -1.68 -1.21 31.77
C ASP A 50 -2.73 -2.29 31.59
N MET A 51 -2.27 -3.53 31.41
CA MET A 51 -3.14 -4.66 31.18
C MET A 51 -3.24 -5.54 32.41
N GLN A 52 -4.42 -6.08 32.65
CA GLN A 52 -4.68 -7.08 33.66
C GLN A 52 -5.34 -8.30 33.04
N ALA A 53 -4.87 -9.48 33.44
CA ALA A 53 -5.57 -10.73 33.21
C ALA A 53 -6.51 -10.98 34.41
N TYR A 54 -7.65 -11.59 34.17
CA TYR A 54 -8.53 -11.97 35.24
C TYR A 54 -8.76 -13.49 35.27
N VAL A 55 -8.94 -14.04 36.47
CA VAL A 55 -9.34 -15.44 36.69
C VAL A 55 -10.62 -15.40 37.51
N SER A 56 -11.68 -15.99 36.98
CA SER A 56 -12.94 -16.12 37.69
C SER A 56 -13.08 -17.56 38.19
N ASN A 57 -13.10 -17.71 39.50
CA ASN A 57 -13.25 -18.99 40.19
C ASN A 57 -14.67 -19.08 40.74
N GLN A 58 -15.38 -20.14 40.40
CA GLN A 58 -16.69 -20.42 40.98
C GLN A 58 -16.55 -20.98 42.39
N VAL A 59 -17.09 -20.28 43.36
CA VAL A 59 -17.03 -20.70 44.79
C VAL A 59 -18.20 -21.62 45.13
N ASN A 60 -19.38 -21.34 44.57
CA ASN A 60 -20.59 -22.16 44.68
C ASN A 60 -21.53 -21.85 43.48
N GLU A 61 -22.72 -22.50 43.45
CA GLU A 61 -23.67 -22.33 42.33
C GLU A 61 -24.14 -20.88 42.09
N PHE A 62 -23.97 -19.99 43.06
CA PHE A 62 -24.48 -18.61 43.02
C PHE A 62 -23.40 -17.56 43.14
N GLU A 63 -22.14 -17.93 43.39
CA GLU A 63 -21.08 -16.98 43.69
C GLU A 63 -19.77 -17.31 42.96
N SER A 64 -19.18 -16.30 42.32
CA SER A 64 -17.84 -16.37 41.71
C SER A 64 -16.97 -15.22 42.23
N VAL A 65 -15.69 -15.52 42.48
CA VAL A 65 -14.67 -14.54 42.85
C VAL A 65 -13.76 -14.33 41.65
N THR A 66 -13.53 -13.06 41.29
CA THR A 66 -12.65 -12.66 40.16
C THR A 66 -11.39 -12.01 40.71
N ASP A 67 -10.26 -12.65 40.47
CA ASP A 67 -8.94 -12.14 40.79
C ASP A 67 -8.30 -11.48 39.56
N TYR A 68 -7.59 -10.38 39.76
CA TYR A 68 -6.92 -9.60 38.69
C TYR A 68 -5.41 -9.68 38.88
N TYR A 69 -4.71 -9.97 37.79
CA TYR A 69 -3.26 -10.11 37.75
C TYR A 69 -2.66 -9.18 36.73
N PRO A 70 -1.66 -8.34 37.07
CA PRO A 70 -1.00 -7.48 36.10
C PRO A 70 -0.30 -8.30 35.03
N VAL A 71 -0.43 -7.93 33.76
CA VAL A 71 0.27 -8.54 32.63
C VAL A 71 1.62 -7.84 32.47
N PRO A 72 2.75 -8.48 32.77
CA PRO A 72 4.04 -7.81 32.75
C PRO A 72 4.51 -7.50 31.34
N ARG A 73 5.17 -6.36 31.18
CA ARG A 73 5.80 -5.92 29.90
C ARG A 73 4.85 -5.80 28.71
N LYS A 74 3.57 -5.63 28.96
CA LYS A 74 2.55 -5.42 27.94
C LYS A 74 1.65 -4.27 28.31
N GLN A 75 1.30 -3.48 27.30
CA GLN A 75 0.36 -2.36 27.41
C GLN A 75 -0.66 -2.45 26.28
N ALA A 76 -1.90 -2.10 26.61
CA ALA A 76 -2.94 -1.91 25.60
C ALA A 76 -2.79 -0.53 24.97
N VAL A 77 -2.97 -0.45 23.67
CA VAL A 77 -3.12 0.81 22.95
C VAL A 77 -4.60 1.09 22.81
N ILE A 78 -5.04 2.20 23.36
CA ILE A 78 -6.44 2.60 23.39
C ILE A 78 -6.64 3.79 22.45
N LYS A 79 -7.50 3.61 21.46
CA LYS A 79 -8.03 4.69 20.62
C LYS A 79 -9.05 5.47 21.44
N LEU A 80 -8.82 6.77 21.56
CA LEU A 80 -9.73 7.68 22.24
C LEU A 80 -10.79 8.17 21.27
N GLY A 81 -11.98 7.61 21.36
CA GLY A 81 -13.10 8.02 20.53
C GLY A 81 -13.77 9.30 21.01
N LYS A 82 -14.45 9.98 20.11
CA LYS A 82 -15.40 11.04 20.46
C LYS A 82 -16.51 10.40 21.31
N ASP A 83 -17.06 11.10 22.25
CA ASP A 83 -18.12 10.60 23.16
C ASP A 83 -17.71 9.47 24.14
N ASN A 84 -16.44 9.41 24.55
CA ASN A 84 -15.88 8.40 25.46
C ASN A 84 -16.00 6.95 24.96
N THR A 85 -16.17 6.74 23.66
CA THR A 85 -16.11 5.41 23.03
C THR A 85 -14.66 5.01 22.83
N ASN A 86 -14.03 4.49 23.89
CA ASN A 86 -12.62 4.07 23.82
C ASN A 86 -12.53 2.61 23.37
N GLU A 87 -11.58 2.32 22.50
CA GLU A 87 -11.38 0.97 21.95
C GLU A 87 -9.93 0.53 22.08
N VAL A 88 -9.72 -0.74 22.45
CA VAL A 88 -8.38 -1.34 22.41
C VAL A 88 -8.09 -1.74 20.97
N ILE A 89 -7.09 -1.10 20.38
CA ILE A 89 -6.70 -1.31 18.97
C ILE A 89 -5.38 -2.07 18.80
N GLY A 90 -4.68 -2.36 19.91
CA GLY A 90 -3.43 -3.11 19.86
C GLY A 90 -2.90 -3.47 21.22
N VAL A 91 -1.90 -4.36 21.24
CA VAL A 91 -1.11 -4.72 22.42
C VAL A 91 0.36 -4.64 22.07
N VAL A 92 1.09 -3.81 22.82
CA VAL A 92 2.50 -3.51 22.55
C VAL A 92 3.38 -3.86 23.74
N GLY A 93 4.70 -3.83 23.54
CA GLY A 93 5.67 -3.98 24.61
C GLY A 93 5.90 -2.68 25.40
N ASP A 94 6.49 -2.79 26.60
CA ASP A 94 6.82 -1.71 27.50
C ASP A 94 7.80 -0.65 26.94
N LYS A 95 8.50 -0.98 25.84
CA LYS A 95 9.42 -0.07 25.14
C LYS A 95 8.77 0.68 23.97
N TYR A 96 7.51 0.38 23.68
CA TYR A 96 6.79 1.03 22.59
C TYR A 96 6.50 2.49 22.95
N LYS A 97 6.76 3.39 22.02
CA LYS A 97 6.39 4.80 22.13
C LYS A 97 5.27 5.10 21.14
N ILE A 98 4.21 5.68 21.64
CA ILE A 98 3.15 6.21 20.81
C ILE A 98 3.71 7.32 19.93
N VAL A 99 3.29 7.31 18.67
CA VAL A 99 3.37 8.44 17.76
C VAL A 99 1.94 8.76 17.38
N GLN A 100 1.45 9.95 17.69
CA GLN A 100 0.08 10.36 17.41
C GLN A 100 -0.13 10.56 15.90
N ASN A 101 -1.39 10.44 15.44
CA ASN A 101 -1.74 10.66 14.03
C ASN A 101 -1.20 12.00 13.53
N MET A 102 -1.41 13.07 14.29
CA MET A 102 -1.01 14.41 13.91
C MET A 102 0.51 14.61 13.94
N GLU A 103 1.25 13.90 14.80
CA GLU A 103 2.72 13.95 14.80
C GLU A 103 3.31 13.38 13.51
N VAL A 104 2.65 12.33 12.96
CA VAL A 104 3.05 11.74 11.68
C VAL A 104 2.71 12.66 10.50
N PHE A 105 1.51 13.21 10.50
CA PHE A 105 0.98 13.88 9.31
C PHE A 105 1.41 15.36 9.22
N SER A 106 1.40 16.11 10.32
CA SER A 106 1.72 17.56 10.32
C SER A 106 3.17 17.86 9.94
N ALA A 107 4.08 16.92 10.17
CA ALA A 107 5.47 17.08 9.75
C ALA A 107 5.61 17.29 8.24
N LEU A 108 4.64 16.84 7.45
CA LEU A 108 4.63 16.96 5.99
C LEU A 108 3.91 18.22 5.46
N ASP A 109 3.32 19.03 6.35
CA ASP A 109 2.67 20.29 5.95
C ASP A 109 3.64 21.24 5.22
N THR A 110 4.94 21.17 5.56
CA THR A 110 5.98 21.94 4.84
C THR A 110 6.03 21.66 3.34
N LEU A 111 5.68 20.45 2.89
CA LEU A 111 5.59 20.11 1.46
C LEU A 111 4.35 20.71 0.81
N VAL A 112 3.27 20.89 1.56
CA VAL A 112 2.05 21.55 1.08
C VAL A 112 2.26 23.07 1.04
N ASP A 113 2.86 23.64 2.07
CA ASP A 113 3.14 25.07 2.17
C ASP A 113 4.10 25.55 1.06
N SER A 114 5.05 24.72 0.64
CA SER A 114 5.94 25.00 -0.49
C SER A 114 5.28 24.79 -1.86
N GLY A 115 4.08 24.19 -1.92
CA GLY A 115 3.40 23.82 -3.16
C GLY A 115 3.94 22.54 -3.81
N ASP A 116 4.81 21.80 -3.11
CA ASP A 116 5.44 20.58 -3.61
C ASP A 116 4.56 19.32 -3.44
N ALA A 117 3.45 19.42 -2.70
CA ALA A 117 2.50 18.33 -2.52
C ALA A 117 1.10 18.83 -2.12
N ARG A 118 0.08 17.98 -2.25
CA ARG A 118 -1.26 18.20 -1.70
C ARG A 118 -1.85 16.93 -1.13
N TYR A 119 -2.62 17.02 -0.06
CA TYR A 119 -3.35 15.87 0.49
C TYR A 119 -4.51 15.47 -0.41
N THR A 120 -4.60 14.18 -0.74
CA THR A 120 -5.61 13.68 -1.69
C THR A 120 -6.45 12.53 -1.16
N ALA A 121 -5.93 11.75 -0.24
CA ALA A 121 -6.67 10.66 0.39
C ALA A 121 -6.09 10.32 1.76
N ALA A 122 -6.93 9.83 2.66
CA ALA A 122 -6.50 9.34 3.95
C ALA A 122 -7.48 8.28 4.48
N GLY A 123 -7.04 7.47 5.43
CA GLY A 123 -7.89 6.47 6.04
C GLY A 123 -7.19 5.62 7.09
N GLU A 124 -7.94 4.68 7.63
CA GLU A 124 -7.48 3.67 8.58
C GLU A 124 -7.94 2.28 8.15
N TYR A 125 -7.27 1.25 8.65
CA TYR A 125 -7.72 -0.13 8.55
C TYR A 125 -7.35 -0.90 9.84
N ASN A 126 -7.86 -2.12 10.00
CA ASN A 126 -7.75 -2.88 11.24
C ASN A 126 -8.24 -2.08 12.46
N ASN A 127 -9.42 -1.47 12.33
CA ASN A 127 -10.08 -0.70 13.40
C ASN A 127 -9.22 0.44 13.98
N GLY A 128 -8.48 1.15 13.15
CA GLY A 128 -7.59 2.23 13.57
C GLY A 128 -6.18 1.80 13.99
N ALA A 129 -5.90 0.48 14.06
CA ALA A 129 -4.55 0.02 14.36
C ALA A 129 -3.53 0.48 13.31
N ASN A 130 -3.96 0.70 12.08
CA ASN A 130 -3.13 1.22 11.00
C ASN A 130 -3.78 2.45 10.37
N ILE A 131 -2.98 3.49 10.21
CA ILE A 131 -3.39 4.75 9.57
C ILE A 131 -2.53 5.03 8.35
N TRP A 132 -3.09 5.78 7.40
CA TRP A 132 -2.37 6.19 6.20
C TRP A 132 -2.91 7.51 5.65
N MET A 133 -2.04 8.21 4.92
CA MET A 133 -2.37 9.42 4.19
C MET A 133 -1.59 9.47 2.88
N ILE A 134 -2.21 9.96 1.83
CA ILE A 134 -1.60 10.09 0.50
C ILE A 134 -1.56 11.56 0.11
N MET A 135 -0.39 11.95 -0.36
CA MET A 135 -0.13 13.27 -0.93
C MET A 135 0.19 13.11 -2.41
N GLU A 136 -0.44 13.90 -3.25
CA GLU A 136 -0.09 14.01 -4.66
C GLU A 136 1.04 15.02 -4.85
N LEU A 137 1.99 14.66 -5.69
CA LEU A 137 3.09 15.54 -6.08
C LEU A 137 2.77 16.23 -7.41
N PRO A 138 3.19 17.49 -7.63
CA PRO A 138 2.93 18.24 -8.86
C PRO A 138 3.80 17.75 -10.04
N ILE A 139 4.22 16.50 -10.01
CA ILE A 139 5.10 15.87 -10.97
C ILE A 139 4.31 14.80 -11.71
N GLY A 140 4.15 14.96 -13.00
CA GLY A 140 3.63 13.94 -13.90
C GLY A 140 4.76 13.20 -14.60
N VAL A 141 4.65 11.90 -14.70
CA VAL A 141 5.51 11.06 -15.54
C VAL A 141 4.72 10.71 -16.80
N ASN A 142 5.29 10.91 -17.97
CA ASN A 142 4.65 10.52 -19.23
C ASN A 142 5.52 9.47 -19.94
N VAL A 143 5.06 8.23 -19.90
CA VAL A 143 5.74 7.09 -20.53
C VAL A 143 4.98 6.75 -21.82
N ALA A 144 5.52 7.09 -22.99
CA ALA A 144 4.94 6.83 -24.32
C ALA A 144 3.45 7.25 -24.46
N ASN A 145 3.13 8.47 -24.08
CA ASN A 145 1.77 9.03 -24.05
C ASN A 145 0.83 8.34 -23.01
N ASP A 146 1.39 7.60 -22.09
CA ASP A 146 0.69 7.01 -20.96
C ASP A 146 0.99 7.83 -19.69
N PRO A 147 0.05 8.66 -19.21
CA PRO A 147 0.28 9.55 -18.09
C PRO A 147 0.27 8.80 -16.76
N HIS A 148 1.24 9.12 -15.92
CA HIS A 148 1.37 8.62 -14.56
C HIS A 148 1.41 9.78 -13.57
N ALA A 149 0.85 9.59 -12.40
CA ALA A 149 0.94 10.51 -11.27
C ALA A 149 1.87 9.97 -10.20
N ALA A 150 2.57 10.87 -9.52
CA ALA A 150 3.42 10.53 -8.41
C ALA A 150 2.77 10.96 -7.09
N PHE A 151 2.87 10.09 -6.10
CA PHE A 151 2.31 10.30 -4.76
C PHE A 151 3.32 9.94 -3.69
N LEU A 152 3.14 10.51 -2.50
CA LEU A 152 3.75 10.05 -1.26
C LEU A 152 2.70 9.35 -0.41
N LEU A 153 2.96 8.11 -0.05
CA LEU A 153 2.19 7.37 0.93
C LEU A 153 2.88 7.45 2.29
N VAL A 154 2.18 7.99 3.26
CA VAL A 154 2.56 8.02 4.66
C VAL A 154 1.73 6.99 5.41
N GLN A 155 2.38 6.15 6.20
CA GLN A 155 1.73 5.09 6.97
C GLN A 155 2.33 5.01 8.38
N SER A 156 1.49 4.65 9.34
CA SER A 156 1.90 4.31 10.70
C SER A 156 1.02 3.23 11.27
N SER A 157 1.44 2.61 12.37
CA SER A 157 0.58 1.71 13.13
C SER A 157 0.65 2.00 14.62
N HIS A 158 -0.44 1.72 15.31
CA HIS A 158 -0.54 1.85 16.76
C HIS A 158 -0.38 0.51 17.49
N ASP A 159 -0.41 -0.62 16.78
CA ASP A 159 -0.26 -1.98 17.31
C ASP A 159 1.18 -2.53 17.20
N GLY A 160 2.12 -1.71 16.70
CA GLY A 160 3.50 -2.11 16.48
C GLY A 160 3.73 -2.98 15.23
N SER A 161 2.71 -3.22 14.40
CA SER A 161 2.81 -4.03 13.17
C SER A 161 3.61 -3.33 12.06
N CYS A 162 3.73 -2.01 12.13
CA CYS A 162 4.42 -1.19 11.14
C CYS A 162 5.13 -0.01 11.82
N ALA A 163 6.33 0.33 11.36
CA ALA A 163 6.97 1.61 11.68
C ALA A 163 6.28 2.74 10.91
N VAL A 164 6.52 4.01 11.27
CA VAL A 164 6.19 5.13 10.40
C VAL A 164 6.97 4.98 9.10
N ARG A 165 6.28 4.98 7.98
CA ARG A 165 6.87 4.82 6.65
C ARG A 165 6.37 5.91 5.73
N ILE A 166 7.29 6.49 4.98
CA ILE A 166 6.98 7.43 3.91
C ILE A 166 7.64 6.90 2.65
N ARG A 167 6.85 6.66 1.62
CA ARG A 167 7.33 6.07 0.38
C ARG A 167 6.64 6.65 -0.85
N PRO A 168 7.36 6.79 -1.98
CA PRO A 168 6.76 7.16 -3.24
C PRO A 168 5.85 6.04 -3.77
N ILE A 169 4.77 6.45 -4.40
CA ILE A 169 3.93 5.60 -5.25
C ILE A 169 3.83 6.26 -6.61
N ILE A 170 4.04 5.51 -7.67
CA ILE A 170 3.74 5.95 -9.02
C ILE A 170 2.50 5.19 -9.49
N GLU A 171 1.50 5.93 -9.89
CA GLU A 171 0.23 5.39 -10.34
C GLU A 171 0.03 5.70 -11.80
N ARG A 172 -0.24 4.65 -12.57
CA ARG A 172 -0.65 4.75 -13.95
C ARG A 172 -2.10 5.23 -14.02
N LEU A 173 -2.36 6.39 -14.61
CA LEU A 173 -3.67 7.04 -14.55
C LEU A 173 -4.79 6.33 -15.31
N PHE A 174 -4.47 5.48 -16.28
CA PHE A 174 -5.47 4.71 -17.02
C PHE A 174 -6.10 3.56 -16.23
N CYS A 175 -5.37 2.94 -15.31
CA CYS A 175 -5.82 1.74 -14.62
C CYS A 175 -5.64 1.79 -13.10
N SER A 176 -5.17 2.90 -12.55
CA SER A 176 -4.87 3.04 -11.11
C SER A 176 -3.93 1.94 -10.56
N ASN A 177 -3.03 1.44 -11.39
CA ASN A 177 -2.01 0.48 -11.00
C ASN A 177 -0.94 1.16 -10.16
N GLN A 178 -0.66 0.61 -8.99
CA GLN A 178 0.32 1.17 -8.05
C GLN A 178 1.65 0.45 -8.15
N ILE A 179 2.71 1.22 -8.33
CA ILE A 179 4.08 0.72 -8.46
C ILE A 179 4.90 1.26 -7.30
N ASN A 180 5.35 0.35 -6.44
CA ASN A 180 6.06 0.68 -5.21
C ASN A 180 7.56 0.33 -5.26
N ARG A 181 8.00 -0.40 -6.30
CA ARG A 181 9.40 -0.76 -6.50
C ARG A 181 9.82 -0.49 -7.94
N LEU A 182 10.95 0.14 -8.11
CA LEU A 182 11.34 0.73 -9.37
C LEU A 182 12.62 0.17 -9.98
N ILE A 183 13.43 -0.65 -9.26
CA ILE A 183 14.77 -1.00 -9.76
C ILE A 183 15.13 -2.46 -9.55
N LYS A 184 15.79 -3.02 -10.58
CA LYS A 184 16.45 -4.32 -10.54
C LYS A 184 17.59 -4.31 -9.51
N GLY A 185 17.53 -5.24 -8.55
CA GLY A 185 18.62 -5.47 -7.59
C GLY A 185 18.59 -4.63 -6.32
N LYS A 186 17.81 -3.54 -6.24
CA LYS A 186 17.60 -2.79 -5.01
C LYS A 186 16.45 -3.36 -4.19
N LYS A 187 16.58 -3.37 -2.87
CA LYS A 187 15.52 -3.80 -1.95
C LYS A 187 14.37 -2.79 -1.98
N THR A 188 13.14 -3.25 -1.76
CA THR A 188 11.91 -2.42 -1.75
C THR A 188 12.00 -1.19 -0.82
N ASN A 189 12.91 -1.22 0.15
CA ASN A 189 13.08 -0.15 1.13
C ASN A 189 14.05 0.96 0.69
N ASP A 190 14.68 0.88 -0.49
CA ASP A 190 15.72 1.85 -0.88
C ASP A 190 15.17 3.27 -1.08
N PHE A 191 13.86 3.40 -1.36
CA PHE A 191 13.15 4.70 -1.48
C PHE A 191 12.15 4.94 -0.35
N THR A 192 12.22 4.17 0.72
CA THR A 192 11.30 4.28 1.86
C THR A 192 12.03 4.91 3.03
N TYR A 193 11.55 6.04 3.50
CA TYR A 193 11.93 6.56 4.80
C TYR A 193 11.22 5.75 5.90
N VAL A 194 11.95 5.32 6.93
CA VAL A 194 11.41 4.49 8.02
C VAL A 194 11.83 5.06 9.37
N MET A 195 10.86 5.35 10.21
CA MET A 195 11.05 5.81 11.58
C MET A 195 10.41 4.82 12.56
N LYS A 196 11.19 4.29 13.52
CA LYS A 196 10.70 3.31 14.50
C LYS A 196 10.01 3.98 15.68
N HIS A 197 9.01 3.30 16.24
CA HIS A 197 8.30 3.72 17.48
C HIS A 197 9.10 3.54 18.77
N THR A 198 10.43 3.58 18.72
CA THR A 198 11.32 3.37 19.89
C THR A 198 12.18 4.57 20.25
N THR A 199 12.17 5.61 19.42
CA THR A 199 12.97 6.84 19.62
C THR A 199 12.07 8.07 19.71
N ASN A 200 12.60 9.20 20.15
CA ASN A 200 11.92 10.49 20.03
C ASN A 200 11.81 10.80 18.53
N SER A 201 10.62 10.64 18.01
CA SER A 201 10.37 10.48 16.58
C SER A 201 9.68 11.74 16.07
N GLU A 202 10.44 12.82 15.91
CA GLU A 202 10.00 13.98 15.15
C GLU A 202 10.70 13.96 13.78
N LEU A 203 9.93 14.13 12.71
CA LEU A 203 10.49 14.31 11.37
C LEU A 203 11.22 15.65 11.31
N SER A 204 12.52 15.60 11.07
CA SER A 204 13.31 16.82 10.90
C SER A 204 13.17 17.40 9.48
N VAL A 205 13.52 18.67 9.31
CA VAL A 205 13.60 19.29 7.97
C VAL A 205 14.56 18.52 7.06
N GLN A 206 15.63 17.92 7.62
CA GLN A 206 16.55 17.10 6.84
C GLN A 206 15.91 15.80 6.38
N ASP A 207 15.05 15.18 7.20
CA ASP A 207 14.30 13.98 6.82
C ASP A 207 13.34 14.29 5.66
N ILE A 208 12.64 15.41 5.71
CA ILE A 208 11.75 15.86 4.62
C ILE A 208 12.52 16.08 3.33
N ARG A 209 13.69 16.72 3.37
CA ARG A 209 14.56 16.86 2.20
C ARG A 209 15.02 15.53 1.64
N ASN A 210 15.40 14.59 2.50
CA ASN A 210 15.79 13.24 2.10
C ASN A 210 14.62 12.49 1.45
N ILE A 211 13.42 12.59 2.00
CA ILE A 211 12.20 11.99 1.44
C ILE A 211 11.92 12.56 0.04
N THR A 212 12.00 13.86 -0.10
CA THR A 212 11.79 14.53 -1.38
C THR A 212 12.84 14.06 -2.41
N GLN A 213 14.11 14.04 -2.04
CA GLN A 213 15.18 13.56 -2.93
C GLN A 213 14.97 12.09 -3.34
N LEU A 214 14.66 11.20 -2.40
CA LEU A 214 14.38 9.79 -2.67
C LEU A 214 13.19 9.63 -3.63
N THR A 215 12.19 10.49 -3.49
CA THR A 215 11.00 10.46 -4.34
C THR A 215 11.34 10.85 -5.79
N TYR A 216 12.11 11.92 -5.99
CA TYR A 216 12.57 12.31 -7.33
C TYR A 216 13.41 11.22 -7.98
N GLN A 217 14.34 10.61 -7.25
CA GLN A 217 15.13 9.49 -7.74
C GLN A 217 14.24 8.31 -8.15
N ALA A 218 13.23 7.99 -7.34
CA ALA A 218 12.29 6.91 -7.65
C ALA A 218 11.53 7.17 -8.96
N ILE A 219 11.10 8.40 -9.19
CA ILE A 219 10.38 8.81 -10.41
C ILE A 219 11.29 8.68 -11.62
N GLU A 220 12.52 9.22 -11.56
CA GLU A 220 13.49 9.15 -12.65
C GLU A 220 13.83 7.70 -13.03
N GLU A 221 14.07 6.85 -12.03
CA GLU A 221 14.35 5.44 -12.27
C GLU A 221 13.15 4.67 -12.85
N TYR A 222 11.94 5.06 -12.47
CA TYR A 222 10.73 4.51 -13.09
C TYR A 222 10.63 4.88 -14.56
N GLU A 223 10.85 6.14 -14.92
CA GLU A 223 10.80 6.60 -16.32
C GLU A 223 11.78 5.81 -17.19
N VAL A 224 13.01 5.67 -16.75
CA VAL A 224 14.04 4.92 -17.46
C VAL A 224 13.65 3.45 -17.63
N THR A 225 13.14 2.83 -16.56
CA THR A 225 12.72 1.42 -16.58
C THR A 225 11.53 1.20 -17.50
N ALA A 226 10.50 2.04 -17.40
CA ALA A 226 9.28 1.93 -18.18
C ALA A 226 9.56 2.16 -19.68
N ASP A 227 10.37 3.16 -20.01
CA ASP A 227 10.78 3.44 -21.40
C ASP A 227 11.58 2.28 -22.00
N GLY A 228 12.49 1.68 -21.23
CA GLY A 228 13.22 0.48 -21.65
C GLY A 228 12.32 -0.72 -21.90
N LEU A 229 11.31 -0.95 -21.06
CA LEU A 229 10.36 -2.04 -21.22
C LEU A 229 9.36 -1.81 -22.36
N LEU A 230 9.00 -0.58 -22.65
CA LEU A 230 8.15 -0.22 -23.80
C LEU A 230 8.81 -0.50 -25.13
N LYS A 231 10.12 -0.24 -25.24
CA LYS A 231 10.90 -0.50 -26.45
C LYS A 231 11.13 -1.99 -26.71
N ARG A 232 10.86 -2.85 -25.73
CA ARG A 232 11.04 -4.30 -25.85
C ARG A 232 9.73 -4.96 -26.26
N GLU A 233 9.63 -5.33 -27.55
CA GLU A 233 8.51 -6.10 -28.08
C GLU A 233 8.51 -7.53 -27.54
N VAL A 234 7.32 -8.08 -27.30
CA VAL A 234 7.12 -9.45 -26.81
C VAL A 234 5.98 -10.13 -27.56
N SER A 235 6.22 -11.39 -27.95
CA SER A 235 5.20 -12.24 -28.57
C SER A 235 4.21 -12.77 -27.52
N ALA A 236 3.03 -13.20 -27.97
CA ALA A 236 2.03 -13.86 -27.14
C ALA A 236 2.58 -15.08 -26.38
N ALA A 237 3.46 -15.85 -27.01
CA ALA A 237 4.09 -17.02 -26.38
C ALA A 237 5.04 -16.60 -25.23
N GLN A 238 5.84 -15.56 -25.43
CA GLN A 238 6.72 -15.02 -24.40
C GLN A 238 5.94 -14.46 -23.21
N VAL A 239 4.82 -13.78 -23.45
CA VAL A 239 3.96 -13.26 -22.36
C VAL A 239 3.33 -14.41 -21.56
N ARG A 240 2.87 -15.48 -22.22
CA ARG A 240 2.35 -16.67 -21.53
C ARG A 240 3.42 -17.36 -20.68
N ASP A 241 4.64 -17.50 -21.20
CA ASP A 241 5.78 -18.04 -20.45
C ASP A 241 6.13 -17.14 -19.25
N TYR A 242 6.16 -15.83 -19.48
CA TYR A 242 6.37 -14.86 -18.41
C TYR A 242 5.34 -15.01 -17.28
N PHE A 243 4.05 -15.13 -17.58
CA PHE A 243 3.03 -15.35 -16.54
C PHE A 243 3.19 -16.70 -15.83
N LYS A 244 3.63 -17.75 -16.53
CA LYS A 244 3.99 -19.03 -15.89
C LYS A 244 5.13 -18.85 -14.87
N ARG A 245 6.14 -18.09 -15.21
CA ARG A 245 7.28 -17.80 -14.32
C ARG A 245 6.89 -16.92 -13.13
N VAL A 246 5.99 -15.94 -13.31
CA VAL A 246 5.46 -15.10 -12.24
C VAL A 246 4.72 -15.94 -11.20
N TRP A 247 3.81 -16.79 -11.63
CA TRP A 247 3.06 -17.73 -10.78
C TRP A 247 3.57 -19.16 -10.95
N ALA A 248 4.89 -19.35 -10.78
CA ALA A 248 5.52 -20.66 -10.94
C ALA A 248 4.99 -21.67 -9.92
N LEU A 249 4.70 -22.86 -10.41
CA LEU A 249 4.41 -24.03 -9.59
C LEU A 249 5.64 -24.96 -9.57
N PRO A 250 5.86 -25.73 -8.49
CA PRO A 250 6.81 -26.82 -8.54
C PRO A 250 6.44 -27.80 -9.66
N SER A 251 7.43 -28.35 -10.39
CA SER A 251 7.19 -29.35 -11.45
C SER A 251 6.39 -30.54 -10.95
N THR A 252 6.60 -30.94 -9.70
CA THR A 252 5.82 -31.99 -9.01
C THR A 252 4.33 -31.67 -8.88
N VAL A 253 3.91 -30.43 -9.09
CA VAL A 253 2.50 -30.00 -9.06
C VAL A 253 2.02 -29.65 -10.46
N GLU A 254 2.85 -28.96 -11.27
CA GLU A 254 2.48 -28.46 -12.60
C GLU A 254 2.25 -29.62 -13.60
N ASP A 255 3.14 -30.63 -13.58
CA ASP A 255 3.11 -31.75 -14.50
C ASP A 255 2.29 -32.96 -13.98
N LYS A 256 1.82 -32.92 -12.72
CA LYS A 256 1.08 -34.01 -12.10
C LYS A 256 -0.39 -33.98 -12.54
N PRO A 257 -0.95 -35.13 -12.96
CA PRO A 257 -2.38 -35.22 -13.26
C PRO A 257 -3.26 -34.75 -12.10
N TYR A 258 -4.29 -33.97 -12.38
CA TYR A 258 -5.13 -33.34 -11.34
C TYR A 258 -5.70 -34.32 -10.30
N HIS A 259 -6.09 -35.53 -10.73
CA HIS A 259 -6.65 -36.57 -9.84
C HIS A 259 -5.62 -37.14 -8.85
N LEU A 260 -4.31 -36.99 -9.13
CA LEU A 260 -3.22 -37.43 -8.25
C LEU A 260 -2.73 -36.33 -7.31
N LEU A 261 -3.21 -35.10 -7.45
CA LEU A 261 -2.86 -33.98 -6.58
C LEU A 261 -3.54 -34.10 -5.23
N THR A 262 -2.82 -33.79 -4.16
CA THR A 262 -3.41 -33.56 -2.83
C THR A 262 -4.32 -32.32 -2.84
N GLN A 263 -5.14 -32.15 -1.81
CA GLN A 263 -6.02 -30.99 -1.69
C GLN A 263 -5.22 -29.67 -1.67
N GLY A 264 -4.07 -29.64 -1.00
CA GLY A 264 -3.18 -28.47 -0.96
C GLY A 264 -2.59 -28.15 -2.33
N GLU A 265 -2.09 -29.17 -3.05
CA GLU A 265 -1.55 -29.02 -4.41
C GLU A 265 -2.61 -28.56 -5.41
N ARG A 266 -3.84 -29.09 -5.34
CA ARG A 266 -4.98 -28.63 -6.16
C ARG A 266 -5.27 -27.16 -5.93
N ARG A 267 -5.29 -26.72 -4.66
CA ARG A 267 -5.50 -25.32 -4.33
C ARG A 267 -4.39 -24.44 -4.90
N GLN A 268 -3.13 -24.82 -4.78
CA GLN A 268 -2.00 -24.08 -5.35
C GLN A 268 -2.10 -23.99 -6.87
N GLN A 269 -2.39 -25.12 -7.55
CA GLN A 269 -2.56 -25.16 -8.98
C GLN A 269 -3.72 -24.27 -9.46
N THR A 270 -4.88 -24.35 -8.81
CA THR A 270 -6.03 -23.51 -9.12
C THR A 270 -5.71 -22.03 -8.99
N ILE A 271 -5.07 -21.61 -7.90
CA ILE A 271 -4.67 -20.20 -7.67
C ILE A 271 -3.74 -19.73 -8.79
N ALA A 272 -2.71 -20.52 -9.13
CA ALA A 272 -1.73 -20.14 -10.14
C ALA A 272 -2.36 -20.05 -11.55
N ILE A 273 -3.16 -21.04 -11.94
CA ILE A 273 -3.84 -21.06 -13.25
C ILE A 273 -4.82 -19.89 -13.34
N THR A 274 -5.67 -19.68 -12.33
CA THR A 274 -6.63 -18.57 -12.32
C THR A 274 -5.92 -17.22 -12.44
N ALA A 275 -4.79 -17.04 -11.75
CA ALA A 275 -4.02 -15.80 -11.82
C ALA A 275 -3.39 -15.61 -13.22
N ARG A 276 -2.81 -16.65 -13.80
CA ARG A 276 -2.23 -16.64 -15.16
C ARG A 276 -3.28 -16.30 -16.21
N ASP A 277 -4.44 -16.96 -16.14
CA ASP A 277 -5.55 -16.75 -17.10
C ASP A 277 -6.13 -15.34 -16.97
N LYS A 278 -6.32 -14.85 -15.75
CA LYS A 278 -6.83 -13.49 -15.52
C LYS A 278 -5.83 -12.43 -15.97
N ALA A 279 -4.54 -12.60 -15.69
CA ALA A 279 -3.50 -11.68 -16.18
C ALA A 279 -3.41 -11.70 -17.72
N TRP A 280 -3.59 -12.88 -18.33
CA TRP A 280 -3.68 -13.00 -19.77
C TRP A 280 -4.91 -12.29 -20.35
N GLN A 281 -6.05 -12.42 -19.70
CA GLN A 281 -7.26 -11.71 -20.07
C GLN A 281 -7.05 -10.18 -19.98
N VAL A 282 -6.50 -9.68 -18.87
CA VAL A 282 -6.15 -8.26 -18.71
C VAL A 282 -5.24 -7.80 -19.84
N TYR A 283 -4.16 -8.54 -20.12
CA TYR A 283 -3.19 -8.18 -21.17
C TYR A 283 -3.83 -8.06 -22.56
N ASN A 284 -4.75 -8.95 -22.91
CA ASN A 284 -5.35 -9.00 -24.27
C ASN A 284 -6.59 -8.13 -24.43
N GLU A 285 -7.43 -8.05 -23.41
CA GLU A 285 -8.79 -7.54 -23.52
C GLU A 285 -9.00 -6.19 -22.82
N SER A 286 -8.16 -5.85 -21.80
CA SER A 286 -8.34 -4.61 -21.08
C SER A 286 -8.01 -3.41 -21.96
N GLU A 287 -8.89 -2.39 -21.93
CA GLU A 287 -8.65 -1.11 -22.58
C GLU A 287 -7.43 -0.40 -22.00
N THR A 288 -7.11 -0.66 -20.73
CA THR A 288 -5.92 -0.12 -20.05
C THR A 288 -4.61 -0.57 -20.70
N GLN A 289 -4.63 -1.66 -21.47
CA GLN A 289 -3.47 -2.22 -22.16
C GLN A 289 -3.35 -1.78 -23.63
N ALA A 290 -4.33 -1.03 -24.15
CA ALA A 290 -4.44 -0.78 -25.60
C ALA A 290 -3.20 -0.11 -26.20
N ASN A 291 -2.58 0.83 -25.49
CA ASN A 291 -1.41 1.59 -25.93
C ASN A 291 -0.05 0.95 -25.61
N ILE A 292 -0.04 -0.12 -24.79
CA ILE A 292 1.19 -0.79 -24.33
C ILE A 292 1.22 -2.29 -24.63
N ARG A 293 0.16 -2.81 -25.23
CA ARG A 293 0.09 -4.23 -25.64
C ARG A 293 1.17 -4.54 -26.65
N GLY A 294 1.73 -5.73 -26.60
CA GLY A 294 2.85 -6.13 -27.45
C GLY A 294 4.22 -5.80 -26.86
N THR A 295 4.28 -5.13 -25.71
CA THR A 295 5.53 -4.74 -25.06
C THR A 295 5.76 -5.46 -23.75
N ALA A 296 7.02 -5.51 -23.30
CA ALA A 296 7.38 -6.04 -21.97
C ALA A 296 6.75 -5.20 -20.84
N PHE A 297 6.57 -3.88 -21.07
CA PHE A 297 5.86 -3.00 -20.14
C PHE A 297 4.40 -3.43 -19.97
N GLY A 298 3.69 -3.69 -21.07
CA GLY A 298 2.31 -4.18 -21.03
C GLY A 298 2.18 -5.52 -20.29
N ALA A 299 3.09 -6.44 -20.52
CA ALA A 299 3.11 -7.73 -19.82
C ALA A 299 3.28 -7.53 -18.30
N TRP A 300 4.18 -6.64 -17.86
CA TRP A 300 4.35 -6.29 -16.46
C TRP A 300 3.13 -5.59 -15.88
N GLN A 301 2.59 -4.59 -16.57
CA GLN A 301 1.40 -3.85 -16.13
C GLN A 301 0.16 -4.74 -15.97
N ALA A 302 0.01 -5.78 -16.77
CA ALA A 302 -1.07 -6.75 -16.61
C ALA A 302 -0.98 -7.53 -15.28
N VAL A 303 0.24 -7.83 -14.80
CA VAL A 303 0.44 -8.44 -13.47
C VAL A 303 0.13 -7.44 -12.35
N VAL A 304 0.54 -6.18 -12.49
CA VAL A 304 0.24 -5.13 -11.50
C VAL A 304 -1.26 -4.91 -11.41
N GLU A 305 -1.96 -4.79 -12.54
CA GLU A 305 -3.41 -4.61 -12.61
C GLU A 305 -4.15 -5.82 -12.01
N TYR A 306 -3.69 -7.03 -12.29
CA TYR A 306 -4.23 -8.23 -11.64
C TYR A 306 -4.11 -8.14 -10.11
N ALA A 307 -2.92 -7.79 -9.60
CA ALA A 307 -2.65 -7.74 -8.17
C ALA A 307 -3.48 -6.68 -7.45
N ASP A 308 -3.72 -5.52 -8.07
CA ASP A 308 -4.43 -4.40 -7.47
C ASP A 308 -5.95 -4.46 -7.62
N HIS A 309 -6.46 -5.14 -8.68
CA HIS A 309 -7.88 -5.04 -9.04
C HIS A 309 -8.59 -6.39 -9.23
N HIS A 310 -7.87 -7.47 -9.49
CA HIS A 310 -8.47 -8.74 -9.89
C HIS A 310 -8.09 -9.94 -9.02
N ALA A 311 -7.13 -9.81 -8.11
CA ALA A 311 -6.78 -10.87 -7.18
C ALA A 311 -7.97 -11.20 -6.25
N SER A 312 -7.96 -12.40 -5.65
CA SER A 312 -9.04 -12.85 -4.78
C SER A 312 -9.18 -11.97 -3.53
N GLY A 313 -10.40 -11.55 -3.24
CA GLY A 313 -10.75 -10.70 -2.11
C GLY A 313 -11.68 -9.57 -2.54
N GLY A 314 -12.41 -8.96 -1.62
CA GLY A 314 -13.22 -7.78 -1.91
C GLY A 314 -12.35 -6.56 -2.24
N SER A 315 -12.95 -5.53 -2.83
CA SER A 315 -12.25 -4.32 -3.27
C SER A 315 -11.47 -3.61 -2.15
N GLU A 316 -12.02 -3.55 -0.95
CA GLU A 316 -11.37 -3.00 0.24
C GLU A 316 -10.12 -3.80 0.62
N ARG A 317 -10.20 -5.13 0.63
CA ARG A 317 -9.05 -6.00 0.92
C ARG A 317 -7.91 -5.82 -0.06
N LEU A 318 -8.22 -5.62 -1.35
CA LEU A 318 -7.21 -5.34 -2.37
C LEU A 318 -6.56 -3.97 -2.16
N ALA A 319 -7.36 -2.95 -1.81
CA ALA A 319 -6.84 -1.63 -1.46
C ALA A 319 -5.90 -1.69 -0.24
N VAL A 320 -6.31 -2.39 0.83
CA VAL A 320 -5.46 -2.62 2.01
C VAL A 320 -4.20 -3.40 1.66
N ALA A 321 -4.27 -4.38 0.75
CA ALA A 321 -3.10 -5.13 0.31
C ALA A 321 -2.09 -4.25 -0.46
N ALA A 322 -2.58 -3.34 -1.31
CA ALA A 322 -1.76 -2.37 -2.02
C ALA A 322 -1.13 -1.34 -1.05
N LEU A 323 -1.91 -0.77 -0.14
CA LEU A 323 -1.44 0.17 0.87
C LEU A 323 -0.41 -0.47 1.81
N SER A 324 -0.68 -1.65 2.35
CA SER A 324 0.21 -2.34 3.30
C SER A 324 1.46 -2.94 2.66
N GLY A 325 1.54 -2.97 1.32
CA GLY A 325 2.63 -3.61 0.58
C GLY A 325 2.52 -5.14 0.48
N ARG A 326 1.39 -5.75 0.86
CA ARG A 326 1.18 -7.20 0.71
C ARG A 326 1.17 -7.64 -0.75
N SER A 327 0.71 -6.79 -1.67
CA SER A 327 0.75 -7.06 -3.11
C SER A 327 2.12 -6.81 -3.74
N ASP A 328 3.06 -6.16 -3.04
CA ASP A 328 4.36 -5.79 -3.59
C ASP A 328 5.21 -7.02 -3.95
N GLY A 329 5.08 -8.12 -3.22
CA GLY A 329 5.85 -9.33 -3.47
C GLY A 329 5.67 -9.87 -4.90
N ILE A 330 4.43 -9.98 -5.38
CA ILE A 330 4.16 -10.46 -6.75
C ILE A 330 4.54 -9.43 -7.82
N LYS A 331 4.28 -8.13 -7.56
CA LYS A 331 4.65 -7.05 -8.47
C LYS A 331 6.16 -6.96 -8.65
N ASN A 332 6.92 -7.10 -7.56
CA ASN A 332 8.37 -7.09 -7.56
C ASN A 332 8.96 -8.28 -8.29
N LYS A 333 8.44 -9.50 -8.01
CA LYS A 333 8.84 -10.70 -8.74
C LYS A 333 8.57 -10.55 -10.24
N ALA A 334 7.42 -10.00 -10.59
CA ALA A 334 7.06 -9.75 -11.98
C ALA A 334 8.05 -8.77 -12.65
N LEU A 335 8.42 -7.67 -11.98
CA LEU A 335 9.40 -6.73 -12.50
C LEU A 335 10.79 -7.38 -12.66
N GLU A 336 11.25 -8.13 -11.69
CA GLU A 336 12.55 -8.84 -11.77
C GLU A 336 12.59 -9.80 -12.96
N LEU A 337 11.52 -10.56 -13.18
CA LEU A 337 11.41 -11.51 -14.27
C LEU A 337 11.31 -10.84 -15.64
N VAL A 338 10.67 -9.69 -15.73
CA VAL A 338 10.56 -8.98 -16.99
C VAL A 338 11.84 -8.22 -17.34
N LEU A 339 12.65 -7.85 -16.36
CA LEU A 339 13.96 -7.21 -16.57
C LEU A 339 15.10 -8.21 -16.88
N ALA A 340 14.94 -9.47 -16.52
CA ALA A 340 15.89 -10.54 -16.82
C ALA A 340 15.79 -10.98 -18.29
#